data_1ca4f0ebb3aa449d11aa11b4f1b13229
#
_entry.id   1ca4f0ebb3aa449d11aa11b4f1b13229
#
_cell.length_a   1.000
_cell.length_b   1.000
_cell.length_c   1.000
_cell.angle_alpha   90.00
_cell.angle_beta   90.00
_cell.angle_gamma   90.00
#
_symmetry.space_group_name_H-M   'P 1'
#
loop_
_entity.id
_entity.type
_entity.pdbx_description
1 polymer ?
#
loop_
_entity_poly.entity_id
_entity_poly.type
_entity_poly.pdbx_seq_one_letter_code
_entity_poly.pdbx_strand_id
1 'polypeptide(L)'
;MTSDLSLAQRAATSEWASVEPGLVDAVAGWEREIEDQRTSVDAHAARLARPGRLPVVRTAWQYGAFQLSRAGWAARHLPRDIAERRMLKEPAAWAKESVAHVLRDQLVLLGPAGAEVARIIDESEGLAPGFLVDEVRRRPITVPAVEGRVVRQIVARAFGDAVQSVDDVALTHTPMSQLHRGVLADGRRVAVRVRRPGIDLAMHADARITARLAGALERLVPALREPHPLGFVELATRQMLEEADLRNEALNTVALALAVEKLGITGIEVPRPIPGLALPRAVALEAVEGRPFATAAHQLDPEKAALALVGITVEAALVEGVFHADLRPEHLAVLDDGRLAVWGCGTLGCFTPETRRGALKYLMGVLSGDFAGQVEAMQLSGAVPEGVDVARLVDDLQATPGLQPMAMLSGGQESAMAGIREAVVILLRHRLRPPIEIVLFVRSIFSLRTLLARISPEADLLHALMPVVQRLPDLAQELDVS
;
A
#
# COMPACT_ATOMS: atom_id res chain seq x y z
N MET A 1 2.90 -8.54 -25.91
CA MET A 1 2.60 -9.98 -26.06
C MET A 1 2.59 -10.80 -24.75
N THR A 2 2.49 -10.20 -23.58
CA THR A 2 2.62 -10.91 -22.28
C THR A 2 1.37 -10.86 -21.39
N SER A 3 0.24 -10.33 -21.83
CA SER A 3 -0.95 -10.15 -21.00
C SER A 3 -2.01 -11.26 -21.08
N ASP A 4 -1.87 -12.24 -21.98
CA ASP A 4 -2.90 -13.27 -22.20
C ASP A 4 -2.67 -14.58 -21.43
N LEU A 5 -1.50 -14.77 -20.81
CA LEU A 5 -1.20 -15.99 -20.06
C LEU A 5 -1.59 -15.82 -18.59
N SER A 6 -2.26 -16.84 -18.02
CA SER A 6 -2.53 -16.90 -16.59
C SER A 6 -1.23 -16.95 -15.78
N LEU A 7 -1.30 -16.62 -14.49
CA LEU A 7 -0.14 -16.69 -13.61
C LEU A 7 0.41 -18.12 -13.52
N ALA A 8 -0.46 -19.14 -13.52
CA ALA A 8 -0.07 -20.53 -13.57
C ALA A 8 0.68 -20.90 -14.86
N GLN A 9 0.25 -20.39 -16.01
CA GLN A 9 0.95 -20.60 -17.29
C GLN A 9 2.34 -19.93 -17.31
N ARG A 10 2.44 -18.73 -16.72
CA ARG A 10 3.72 -18.03 -16.56
C ARG A 10 4.63 -18.77 -15.58
N ALA A 11 4.10 -19.25 -14.46
CA ALA A 11 4.84 -20.08 -13.50
C ALA A 11 5.38 -21.37 -14.11
N ALA A 12 4.62 -22.00 -15.01
CA ALA A 12 5.02 -23.25 -15.69
C ALA A 12 6.28 -23.11 -16.56
N THR A 13 6.59 -21.90 -17.02
CA THR A 13 7.79 -21.61 -17.84
C THR A 13 8.94 -21.02 -17.03
N SER A 14 8.77 -20.82 -15.75
CA SER A 14 9.76 -20.25 -14.83
C SER A 14 10.68 -21.32 -14.22
N GLU A 15 11.80 -20.89 -13.64
CA GLU A 15 12.67 -21.77 -12.85
C GLU A 15 11.94 -22.38 -11.65
N TRP A 16 10.92 -21.72 -11.14
CA TRP A 16 10.11 -22.17 -10.00
C TRP A 16 9.38 -23.49 -10.25
N ALA A 17 8.94 -23.73 -11.49
CA ALA A 17 8.28 -24.98 -11.86
C ALA A 17 9.18 -26.22 -11.66
N SER A 18 10.49 -26.07 -11.80
CA SER A 18 11.47 -27.15 -11.63
C SER A 18 11.91 -27.36 -10.17
N VAL A 19 11.84 -26.30 -9.36
CA VAL A 19 12.36 -26.32 -7.99
C VAL A 19 11.31 -26.77 -6.97
N GLU A 20 10.03 -26.39 -7.16
CA GLU A 20 8.95 -26.76 -6.24
C GLU A 20 7.84 -27.49 -7.00
N PRO A 21 7.88 -28.84 -7.03
CA PRO A 21 6.86 -29.65 -7.68
C PRO A 21 5.47 -29.37 -7.09
N GLY A 22 4.47 -29.18 -7.96
CA GLY A 22 3.10 -28.88 -7.56
C GLY A 22 2.79 -27.39 -7.39
N LEU A 23 3.78 -26.48 -7.49
CA LEU A 23 3.53 -25.05 -7.39
C LEU A 23 2.62 -24.54 -8.52
N VAL A 24 2.81 -24.99 -9.75
CA VAL A 24 1.99 -24.60 -10.92
C VAL A 24 0.52 -24.98 -10.71
N ASP A 25 0.27 -26.21 -10.24
CA ASP A 25 -1.09 -26.69 -9.95
C ASP A 25 -1.71 -25.92 -8.77
N ALA A 26 -0.92 -25.62 -7.74
CA ALA A 26 -1.35 -24.82 -6.61
C ALA A 26 -1.73 -23.39 -7.04
N VAL A 27 -0.91 -22.74 -7.86
CA VAL A 27 -1.19 -21.40 -8.42
C VAL A 27 -2.48 -21.42 -9.24
N ALA A 28 -2.66 -22.41 -10.13
CA ALA A 28 -3.89 -22.56 -10.90
C ALA A 28 -5.14 -22.78 -10.01
N GLY A 29 -4.98 -23.47 -8.88
CA GLY A 29 -6.01 -23.62 -7.88
C GLY A 29 -6.38 -22.27 -7.21
N TRP A 30 -5.38 -21.56 -6.72
CA TRP A 30 -5.57 -20.25 -6.07
C TRP A 30 -6.15 -19.20 -7.01
N GLU A 31 -5.69 -19.14 -8.29
CA GLU A 31 -6.26 -18.22 -9.30
C GLU A 31 -7.77 -18.45 -9.45
N ARG A 32 -8.22 -19.69 -9.61
CA ARG A 32 -9.65 -20.01 -9.74
C ARG A 32 -10.45 -19.64 -8.49
N GLU A 33 -9.95 -19.99 -7.31
CA GLU A 33 -10.63 -19.71 -6.03
C GLU A 33 -10.73 -18.21 -5.75
N ILE A 34 -9.69 -17.44 -6.08
CA ILE A 34 -9.69 -16.00 -5.91
C ILE A 34 -10.57 -15.30 -6.94
N GLU A 35 -10.57 -15.74 -8.19
CA GLU A 35 -11.44 -15.17 -9.24
C GLU A 35 -12.93 -15.36 -8.91
N ASP A 36 -13.30 -16.56 -8.43
CA ASP A 36 -14.66 -16.83 -7.94
C ASP A 36 -15.05 -15.88 -6.77
N GLN A 37 -14.08 -15.45 -5.97
CA GLN A 37 -14.30 -14.55 -4.84
C GLN A 37 -14.30 -13.06 -5.22
N ARG A 38 -13.56 -12.62 -6.22
CA ARG A 38 -13.43 -11.20 -6.60
C ARG A 38 -14.78 -10.53 -6.81
N THR A 39 -15.66 -11.13 -7.57
CA THR A 39 -17.03 -10.62 -7.78
C THR A 39 -17.79 -10.51 -6.47
N SER A 40 -17.58 -11.46 -5.55
CA SER A 40 -18.17 -11.44 -4.21
C SER A 40 -17.57 -10.34 -3.34
N VAL A 41 -16.24 -10.13 -3.38
CA VAL A 41 -15.53 -9.08 -2.62
C VAL A 41 -15.97 -7.70 -3.08
N ASP A 42 -16.05 -7.43 -4.36
CA ASP A 42 -16.50 -6.15 -4.91
C ASP A 42 -17.94 -5.83 -4.50
N ALA A 43 -18.85 -6.80 -4.69
CA ALA A 43 -20.24 -6.66 -4.24
C ALA A 43 -20.35 -6.52 -2.72
N HIS A 44 -19.44 -7.08 -1.95
CA HIS A 44 -19.39 -6.99 -0.51
C HIS A 44 -18.84 -5.64 -0.04
N ALA A 45 -17.76 -5.16 -0.61
CA ALA A 45 -17.19 -3.83 -0.35
C ALA A 45 -18.22 -2.73 -0.65
N ALA A 46 -18.85 -2.79 -1.82
CA ALA A 46 -19.91 -1.86 -2.20
C ALA A 46 -21.12 -1.89 -1.24
N ARG A 47 -21.47 -3.07 -0.71
CA ARG A 47 -22.55 -3.20 0.31
C ARG A 47 -22.13 -2.62 1.66
N LEU A 48 -20.87 -2.81 2.07
CA LEU A 48 -20.35 -2.27 3.33
C LEU A 48 -20.23 -0.75 3.29
N ALA A 49 -19.83 -0.20 2.17
CA ALA A 49 -19.75 1.25 1.94
C ALA A 49 -21.12 1.94 1.87
N ARG A 50 -22.22 1.18 1.63
CA ARG A 50 -23.57 1.75 1.67
C ARG A 50 -24.01 1.98 3.13
N PRO A 51 -24.63 3.14 3.43
CA PRO A 51 -25.14 3.43 4.78
C PRO A 51 -26.34 2.52 5.12
N GLY A 52 -26.04 1.29 5.56
CA GLY A 52 -27.04 0.31 6.06
C GLY A 52 -27.39 0.50 7.53
N ARG A 53 -28.29 -0.35 8.09
CA ARG A 53 -28.58 -0.38 9.54
C ARG A 53 -27.35 -0.91 10.29
N LEU A 54 -26.85 -0.11 11.23
CA LEU A 54 -25.74 -0.50 12.10
C LEU A 54 -26.24 -1.33 13.30
N PRO A 55 -25.40 -2.21 13.84
CA PRO A 55 -25.63 -2.73 15.18
C PRO A 55 -25.67 -1.56 16.18
N VAL A 56 -26.85 -1.31 16.72
CA VAL A 56 -27.12 -0.12 17.56
C VAL A 56 -26.15 0.00 18.73
N VAL A 57 -25.77 -1.12 19.34
CA VAL A 57 -24.89 -1.16 20.51
C VAL A 57 -23.48 -0.66 20.16
N ARG A 58 -22.88 -1.15 19.05
CA ARG A 58 -21.52 -0.73 18.65
C ARG A 58 -21.49 0.74 18.22
N THR A 59 -22.53 1.20 17.51
CA THR A 59 -22.66 2.61 17.12
C THR A 59 -22.81 3.53 18.32
N ALA A 60 -23.67 3.16 19.27
CA ALA A 60 -23.88 3.93 20.50
C ALA A 60 -22.58 3.99 21.31
N TRP A 61 -21.86 2.87 21.42
CA TRP A 61 -20.57 2.81 22.11
C TRP A 61 -19.51 3.71 21.43
N GLN A 62 -19.38 3.62 20.11
CA GLN A 62 -18.39 4.44 19.37
C GLN A 62 -18.75 5.91 19.40
N TYR A 63 -20.04 6.28 19.27
CA TYR A 63 -20.47 7.66 19.41
C TYR A 63 -20.24 8.17 20.83
N GLY A 64 -20.54 7.38 21.86
CA GLY A 64 -20.24 7.70 23.24
C GLY A 64 -18.74 7.87 23.49
N ALA A 65 -17.91 6.96 22.97
CA ALA A 65 -16.47 7.03 23.05
C ALA A 65 -15.91 8.27 22.32
N PHE A 66 -16.48 8.64 21.16
CA PHE A 66 -16.13 9.86 20.45
C PHE A 66 -16.42 11.12 21.29
N GLN A 67 -17.59 11.20 21.92
CA GLN A 67 -17.93 12.33 22.77
C GLN A 67 -17.04 12.37 24.02
N LEU A 68 -16.73 11.23 24.62
CA LEU A 68 -15.81 11.12 25.76
C LEU A 68 -14.38 11.52 25.38
N SER A 69 -13.91 11.12 24.20
CA SER A 69 -12.61 11.53 23.67
C SER A 69 -12.51 13.06 23.49
N ARG A 70 -13.55 13.66 22.89
CA ARG A 70 -13.64 15.13 22.76
C ARG A 70 -13.68 15.83 24.12
N ALA A 71 -14.52 15.35 25.04
CA ALA A 71 -14.62 15.89 26.37
C ALA A 71 -13.32 15.73 27.17
N GLY A 72 -12.69 14.56 27.07
CA GLY A 72 -11.40 14.27 27.71
C GLY A 72 -10.26 15.12 27.14
N TRP A 73 -10.25 15.37 25.82
CA TRP A 73 -9.30 16.27 25.20
C TRP A 73 -9.54 17.71 25.67
N ALA A 74 -10.79 18.19 25.59
CA ALA A 74 -11.15 19.54 26.06
C ALA A 74 -10.82 19.73 27.54
N ALA A 75 -11.14 18.76 28.39
CA ALA A 75 -10.83 18.84 29.82
C ALA A 75 -9.30 18.94 30.11
N ARG A 76 -8.48 18.31 29.29
CA ARG A 76 -7.01 18.34 29.45
C ARG A 76 -6.33 19.57 28.88
N HIS A 77 -6.78 20.07 27.74
CA HIS A 77 -6.10 21.11 26.97
C HIS A 77 -6.74 22.50 27.12
N LEU A 78 -8.08 22.56 27.18
CA LEU A 78 -8.80 23.81 27.24
C LEU A 78 -8.38 24.73 28.41
N PRO A 79 -8.19 24.24 29.66
CA PRO A 79 -7.72 25.09 30.74
C PRO A 79 -6.33 25.71 30.50
N ARG A 80 -5.43 24.89 29.91
CA ARG A 80 -4.08 25.34 29.56
C ARG A 80 -4.10 26.30 28.37
N ASP A 81 -4.85 25.97 27.32
CA ASP A 81 -4.98 26.79 26.12
C ASP A 81 -5.63 28.12 26.41
N ILE A 82 -6.59 28.17 27.37
CA ILE A 82 -7.19 29.42 27.88
C ILE A 82 -6.17 30.19 28.68
N ALA A 83 -5.44 29.55 29.60
CA ALA A 83 -4.42 30.20 30.41
C ALA A 83 -3.29 30.79 29.57
N GLU A 84 -2.85 30.07 28.55
CA GLU A 84 -1.81 30.51 27.61
C GLU A 84 -2.37 31.43 26.52
N ARG A 85 -3.68 31.66 26.46
CA ARG A 85 -4.40 32.39 25.40
C ARG A 85 -4.12 31.84 23.99
N ARG A 86 -3.73 30.57 23.88
CA ARG A 86 -3.30 29.93 22.63
C ARG A 86 -4.43 29.89 21.61
N MET A 87 -5.65 29.54 22.05
CA MET A 87 -6.85 29.53 21.22
C MET A 87 -7.17 30.89 20.59
N LEU A 88 -6.85 31.98 21.28
CA LEU A 88 -7.09 33.32 20.77
C LEU A 88 -5.95 33.86 19.89
N LYS A 89 -4.71 33.41 20.16
CA LYS A 89 -3.53 33.83 19.39
C LYS A 89 -3.41 33.09 18.06
N GLU A 90 -3.68 31.78 18.06
CA GLU A 90 -3.48 30.88 16.92
C GLU A 90 -4.68 29.93 16.74
N PRO A 91 -5.89 30.47 16.44
CA PRO A 91 -7.12 29.66 16.42
C PRO A 91 -7.08 28.56 15.36
N ALA A 92 -6.46 28.80 14.22
CA ALA A 92 -6.34 27.81 13.13
C ALA A 92 -5.41 26.67 13.50
N ALA A 93 -4.27 26.93 14.14
CA ALA A 93 -3.34 25.91 14.61
C ALA A 93 -3.97 25.06 15.71
N TRP A 94 -4.61 25.70 16.69
CA TRP A 94 -5.35 25.03 17.75
C TRP A 94 -6.47 24.13 17.22
N ALA A 95 -7.24 24.59 16.23
CA ALA A 95 -8.30 23.79 15.61
C ALA A 95 -7.75 22.55 14.89
N LYS A 96 -6.65 22.70 14.13
CA LYS A 96 -5.99 21.57 13.44
C LYS A 96 -5.48 20.53 14.43
N GLU A 97 -4.80 20.95 15.50
CA GLU A 97 -4.29 20.05 16.54
C GLU A 97 -5.43 19.32 17.25
N SER A 98 -6.53 20.03 17.56
CA SER A 98 -7.73 19.43 18.15
C SER A 98 -8.36 18.36 17.28
N VAL A 99 -8.50 18.64 15.97
CA VAL A 99 -9.04 17.69 14.99
C VAL A 99 -8.13 16.47 14.87
N ALA A 100 -6.82 16.67 14.75
CA ALA A 100 -5.87 15.57 14.65
C ALA A 100 -5.95 14.64 15.87
N HIS A 101 -6.00 15.21 17.06
CA HIS A 101 -6.07 14.47 18.31
C HIS A 101 -7.34 13.64 18.44
N VAL A 102 -8.49 14.27 18.17
CA VAL A 102 -9.79 13.58 18.18
C VAL A 102 -9.83 12.47 17.14
N LEU A 103 -9.36 12.74 15.92
CA LEU A 103 -9.32 11.73 14.87
C LEU A 103 -8.44 10.53 15.26
N ARG A 104 -7.24 10.80 15.78
CA ARG A 104 -6.32 9.75 16.26
C ARG A 104 -6.98 8.90 17.36
N ASP A 105 -7.65 9.51 18.33
CA ASP A 105 -8.34 8.78 19.39
C ASP A 105 -9.50 7.92 18.84
N GLN A 106 -10.16 8.36 17.77
CA GLN A 106 -11.15 7.54 17.08
C GLN A 106 -10.51 6.33 16.39
N LEU A 107 -9.35 6.51 15.75
CA LEU A 107 -8.62 5.40 15.13
C LEU A 107 -8.19 4.36 16.18
N VAL A 108 -7.79 4.77 17.39
CA VAL A 108 -7.51 3.83 18.50
C VAL A 108 -8.73 2.99 18.84
N LEU A 109 -9.92 3.58 18.85
CA LEU A 109 -11.16 2.88 19.17
C LEU A 109 -11.60 1.89 18.08
N LEU A 110 -11.17 2.10 16.85
CA LEU A 110 -11.37 1.17 15.74
C LEU A 110 -10.42 -0.05 15.81
N GLY A 111 -9.45 -0.04 16.73
CA GLY A 111 -8.52 -1.16 16.92
C GLY A 111 -7.66 -1.42 15.68
N PRO A 112 -7.58 -2.70 15.19
CA PRO A 112 -6.73 -3.04 14.06
C PRO A 112 -7.03 -2.26 12.78
N ALA A 113 -8.32 -2.04 12.47
CA ALA A 113 -8.70 -1.24 11.29
C ALA A 113 -8.25 0.22 11.43
N GLY A 114 -8.39 0.81 12.61
CA GLY A 114 -7.92 2.16 12.87
C GLY A 114 -6.39 2.28 12.86
N ALA A 115 -5.67 1.26 13.32
CA ALA A 115 -4.22 1.20 13.21
C ALA A 115 -3.77 1.17 11.74
N GLU A 116 -4.51 0.44 10.89
CA GLU A 116 -4.24 0.39 9.45
C GLU A 116 -4.50 1.74 8.77
N VAL A 117 -5.61 2.42 9.10
CA VAL A 117 -5.88 3.78 8.60
C VAL A 117 -4.80 4.76 9.08
N ALA A 118 -4.37 4.68 10.33
CA ALA A 118 -3.29 5.53 10.86
C ALA A 118 -1.98 5.29 10.11
N ARG A 119 -1.67 4.05 9.77
CA ARG A 119 -0.52 3.68 8.95
C ARG A 119 -0.60 4.30 7.56
N ILE A 120 -1.75 4.21 6.90
CA ILE A 120 -1.98 4.84 5.59
C ILE A 120 -1.76 6.35 5.68
N ILE A 121 -2.23 7.01 6.74
CA ILE A 121 -2.00 8.45 6.96
C ILE A 121 -0.50 8.74 7.10
N ASP A 122 0.23 7.96 7.90
CA ASP A 122 1.68 8.14 8.08
C ASP A 122 2.46 8.02 6.77
N GLU A 123 2.11 7.04 5.95
CA GLU A 123 2.75 6.78 4.65
C GLU A 123 2.32 7.78 3.56
N SER A 124 1.24 8.53 3.78
CA SER A 124 0.71 9.53 2.86
C SER A 124 1.29 10.93 3.09
N GLU A 125 2.54 11.03 3.53
CA GLU A 125 3.22 12.32 3.70
C GLU A 125 3.19 13.12 2.38
N GLY A 126 2.67 14.35 2.47
CA GLY A 126 2.49 15.20 1.30
C GLY A 126 1.15 14.99 0.56
N LEU A 127 0.45 13.88 0.78
CA LEU A 127 -0.90 13.63 0.29
C LEU A 127 -1.95 13.85 1.39
N ALA A 128 -1.67 13.41 2.60
CA ALA A 128 -2.48 13.70 3.78
C ALA A 128 -2.09 15.05 4.40
N PRO A 129 -3.02 15.74 5.10
CA PRO A 129 -2.70 16.96 5.82
C PRO A 129 -1.57 16.75 6.84
N GLY A 130 -0.49 17.55 6.77
CA GLY A 130 0.72 17.37 7.59
C GLY A 130 0.42 17.27 9.09
N PHE A 131 -0.53 18.04 9.60
CA PHE A 131 -0.91 17.99 11.02
C PHE A 131 -1.48 16.63 11.47
N LEU A 132 -2.09 15.85 10.55
CA LEU A 132 -2.55 14.48 10.82
C LEU A 132 -1.37 13.50 10.79
N VAL A 133 -0.49 13.62 9.82
CA VAL A 133 0.74 12.81 9.71
C VAL A 133 1.60 13.02 10.97
N ASP A 134 1.82 14.26 11.37
CA ASP A 134 2.59 14.61 12.57
C ASP A 134 1.99 14.01 13.86
N GLU A 135 0.65 14.02 13.98
CA GLU A 135 -0.01 13.45 15.16
C GLU A 135 0.12 11.93 15.22
N VAL A 136 -0.09 11.25 14.09
CA VAL A 136 0.06 9.80 14.02
C VAL A 136 1.51 9.37 14.29
N ARG A 137 2.51 10.08 13.75
CA ARG A 137 3.93 9.82 14.01
C ARG A 137 4.32 10.07 15.46
N ARG A 138 3.81 11.13 16.05
CA ARG A 138 4.08 11.48 17.44
C ARG A 138 3.50 10.48 18.42
N ARG A 139 2.36 9.87 18.06
CA ARG A 139 1.62 8.94 18.92
C ARG A 139 1.13 7.73 18.11
N PRO A 140 2.02 6.81 17.71
CA PRO A 140 1.67 5.65 16.89
C PRO A 140 0.56 4.80 17.52
N ILE A 141 -0.29 4.24 16.68
CA ILE A 141 -1.33 3.29 17.10
C ILE A 141 -0.76 1.88 16.91
N THR A 142 -0.50 1.23 18.03
CA THR A 142 0.02 -0.14 18.04
C THR A 142 -1.08 -1.13 18.38
N VAL A 143 -1.05 -2.27 17.71
CA VAL A 143 -1.93 -3.40 18.01
C VAL A 143 -1.07 -4.50 18.63
N PRO A 144 -1.40 -4.99 19.83
CA PRO A 144 -0.61 -6.02 20.48
C PRO A 144 -0.58 -7.30 19.65
N ALA A 145 0.53 -8.03 19.74
CA ALA A 145 0.67 -9.32 19.08
C ALA A 145 -0.40 -10.33 19.60
N VAL A 146 -0.82 -11.24 18.74
CA VAL A 146 -1.67 -12.38 19.11
C VAL A 146 -0.83 -13.38 19.87
N GLU A 147 -1.36 -13.94 20.94
CA GLU A 147 -0.68 -14.94 21.75
C GLU A 147 -0.27 -16.18 20.92
N GLY A 148 0.95 -16.69 21.14
CA GLY A 148 1.47 -17.86 20.42
C GLY A 148 0.58 -19.09 20.50
N ARG A 149 -0.10 -19.30 21.64
CA ARG A 149 -1.11 -20.38 21.77
C ARG A 149 -2.22 -20.30 20.73
N VAL A 150 -2.72 -19.08 20.46
CA VAL A 150 -3.78 -18.85 19.46
C VAL A 150 -3.23 -19.07 18.06
N VAL A 151 -2.01 -18.62 17.80
CA VAL A 151 -1.29 -18.85 16.53
C VAL A 151 -1.16 -20.34 16.26
N ARG A 152 -0.67 -21.13 17.20
CA ARG A 152 -0.58 -22.60 17.07
C ARG A 152 -1.93 -23.25 16.76
N GLN A 153 -3.00 -22.79 17.41
CA GLN A 153 -4.35 -23.32 17.12
C GLN A 153 -4.80 -22.99 15.69
N ILE A 154 -4.49 -21.81 15.17
CA ILE A 154 -4.83 -21.43 13.80
C ILE A 154 -4.04 -22.29 12.82
N VAL A 155 -2.74 -22.41 13.03
CA VAL A 155 -1.84 -23.22 12.17
C VAL A 155 -2.24 -24.67 12.16
N ALA A 156 -2.51 -25.28 13.33
CA ALA A 156 -2.97 -26.66 13.43
C ALA A 156 -4.32 -26.90 12.72
N ARG A 157 -5.23 -25.93 12.78
CA ARG A 157 -6.52 -26.02 12.08
C ARG A 157 -6.38 -25.84 10.57
N ALA A 158 -5.43 -24.98 10.14
CA ALA A 158 -5.22 -24.69 8.74
C ALA A 158 -4.44 -25.81 8.03
N PHE A 159 -3.35 -26.28 8.62
CA PHE A 159 -2.37 -27.12 7.97
C PHE A 159 -2.27 -28.54 8.55
N GLY A 160 -2.97 -28.81 9.67
CA GLY A 160 -2.90 -30.13 10.30
C GLY A 160 -1.46 -30.51 10.66
N ASP A 161 -1.09 -31.74 10.30
CA ASP A 161 0.23 -32.31 10.59
C ASP A 161 1.32 -31.87 9.60
N ALA A 162 0.97 -31.10 8.55
CA ALA A 162 1.94 -30.62 7.56
C ALA A 162 2.94 -29.62 8.18
N VAL A 163 2.53 -28.89 9.24
CA VAL A 163 3.40 -27.99 10.01
C VAL A 163 3.63 -28.61 11.39
N GLN A 164 4.86 -29.05 11.63
CA GLN A 164 5.27 -29.69 12.90
C GLN A 164 5.28 -28.70 14.06
N SER A 165 5.79 -27.50 13.84
CA SER A 165 5.89 -26.48 14.88
C SER A 165 5.85 -25.07 14.32
N VAL A 166 5.42 -24.13 15.17
CA VAL A 166 5.47 -22.70 14.90
C VAL A 166 5.89 -21.98 16.18
N ASP A 167 6.78 -20.97 16.05
CA ASP A 167 7.28 -20.19 17.16
C ASP A 167 6.18 -19.35 17.80
N ASP A 168 6.21 -19.18 19.12
CA ASP A 168 5.27 -18.34 19.87
C ASP A 168 5.49 -16.84 19.61
N VAL A 169 6.74 -16.46 19.34
CA VAL A 169 7.14 -15.06 19.10
C VAL A 169 7.09 -14.78 17.62
N ALA A 170 6.33 -13.74 17.26
CA ALA A 170 6.24 -13.30 15.87
C ALA A 170 7.57 -12.67 15.41
N LEU A 171 7.98 -12.96 14.18
CA LEU A 171 9.06 -12.25 13.48
C LEU A 171 8.67 -10.80 13.22
N THR A 172 7.46 -10.62 12.69
CA THR A 172 6.83 -9.33 12.45
C THR A 172 5.33 -9.43 12.69
N HIS A 173 4.69 -8.30 12.99
CA HIS A 173 3.24 -8.24 13.09
C HIS A 173 2.71 -6.92 12.54
N THR A 174 1.56 -7.02 11.88
CA THR A 174 0.77 -5.90 11.37
C THR A 174 -0.59 -5.87 12.07
N PRO A 175 -1.40 -4.83 11.85
CA PRO A 175 -2.78 -4.86 12.30
C PRO A 175 -3.58 -6.06 11.78
N MET A 176 -3.24 -6.58 10.61
CA MET A 176 -3.99 -7.62 9.91
C MET A 176 -3.47 -9.04 10.19
N SER A 177 -2.16 -9.22 10.32
CA SER A 177 -1.52 -10.54 10.37
C SER A 177 -0.22 -10.54 11.19
N GLN A 178 0.30 -11.75 11.43
CA GLN A 178 1.60 -11.97 12.05
C GLN A 178 2.39 -13.01 11.26
N LEU A 179 3.70 -12.84 11.21
CA LEU A 179 4.64 -13.78 10.59
C LEU A 179 5.44 -14.49 11.68
N HIS A 180 5.52 -15.80 11.62
CA HIS A 180 6.24 -16.66 12.58
C HIS A 180 7.19 -17.60 11.88
N ARG A 181 8.27 -18.01 12.56
CA ARG A 181 9.06 -19.15 12.10
C ARG A 181 8.27 -20.44 12.34
N GLY A 182 8.42 -21.39 11.43
CA GLY A 182 7.83 -22.72 11.56
C GLY A 182 8.72 -23.79 10.96
N VAL A 183 8.38 -25.04 11.23
CA VAL A 183 9.03 -26.22 10.68
C VAL A 183 7.95 -27.15 10.11
N LEU A 184 8.11 -27.58 8.89
CA LEU A 184 7.24 -28.57 8.25
C LEU A 184 7.50 -29.97 8.78
N ALA A 185 6.59 -30.91 8.53
CA ALA A 185 6.75 -32.31 8.91
C ALA A 185 7.98 -33.00 8.28
N ASP A 186 8.42 -32.51 7.10
CA ASP A 186 9.63 -32.98 6.42
C ASP A 186 10.93 -32.32 6.92
N GLY A 187 10.85 -31.47 7.93
CA GLY A 187 11.98 -30.77 8.54
C GLY A 187 12.38 -29.44 7.85
N ARG A 188 11.77 -29.07 6.75
CA ARG A 188 12.03 -27.76 6.10
C ARG A 188 11.58 -26.62 7.00
N ARG A 189 12.41 -25.58 7.09
CA ARG A 189 12.07 -24.33 7.77
C ARG A 189 11.19 -23.46 6.88
N VAL A 190 10.17 -22.86 7.46
CA VAL A 190 9.19 -22.00 6.76
C VAL A 190 8.90 -20.74 7.56
N ALA A 191 8.44 -19.71 6.90
CA ALA A 191 7.79 -18.55 7.48
C ALA A 191 6.27 -18.72 7.35
N VAL A 192 5.56 -18.74 8.47
CA VAL A 192 4.12 -18.94 8.51
C VAL A 192 3.46 -17.61 8.84
N ARG A 193 2.71 -17.06 7.89
CA ARG A 193 1.86 -15.90 8.13
C ARG A 193 0.48 -16.35 8.55
N VAL A 194 -0.02 -15.73 9.62
CA VAL A 194 -1.32 -16.06 10.20
C VAL A 194 -2.15 -14.79 10.29
N ARG A 195 -3.37 -14.84 9.78
CA ARG A 195 -4.33 -13.74 9.89
C ARG A 195 -4.81 -13.57 11.32
N ARG A 196 -4.92 -12.33 11.77
CA ARG A 196 -5.41 -12.01 13.11
C ARG A 196 -6.84 -12.51 13.31
N PRO A 197 -7.14 -13.22 14.42
CA PRO A 197 -8.51 -13.69 14.72
C PRO A 197 -9.50 -12.53 14.85
N GLY A 198 -10.69 -12.71 14.32
CA GLY A 198 -11.79 -11.75 14.44
C GLY A 198 -11.66 -10.48 13.61
N ILE A 199 -10.59 -10.37 12.80
CA ILE A 199 -10.37 -9.20 11.94
C ILE A 199 -11.53 -8.99 10.96
N ASP A 200 -12.10 -10.07 10.42
CA ASP A 200 -13.25 -10.02 9.49
C ASP A 200 -14.42 -9.26 10.09
N LEU A 201 -14.81 -9.63 11.33
CA LEU A 201 -15.93 -9.00 12.03
C LEU A 201 -15.67 -7.54 12.36
N ALA A 202 -14.42 -7.24 12.78
CA ALA A 202 -14.00 -5.87 13.05
C ALA A 202 -14.08 -5.02 11.78
N MET A 203 -13.47 -5.47 10.69
CA MET A 203 -13.46 -4.75 9.41
C MET A 203 -14.87 -4.47 8.88
N HIS A 204 -15.76 -5.47 8.90
CA HIS A 204 -17.15 -5.29 8.44
C HIS A 204 -17.91 -4.23 9.24
N ALA A 205 -17.71 -4.22 10.56
CA ALA A 205 -18.38 -3.25 11.41
C ALA A 205 -17.79 -1.84 11.22
N ASP A 206 -16.47 -1.74 11.14
CA ASP A 206 -15.74 -0.48 11.04
C ASP A 206 -15.94 0.18 9.67
N ALA A 207 -15.92 -0.61 8.57
CA ALA A 207 -16.24 -0.13 7.23
C ALA A 207 -17.62 0.53 7.16
N ARG A 208 -18.65 -0.11 7.75
CA ARG A 208 -20.02 0.46 7.79
C ARG A 208 -20.11 1.76 8.58
N ILE A 209 -19.37 1.86 9.69
CA ILE A 209 -19.35 3.06 10.53
C ILE A 209 -18.62 4.19 9.80
N THR A 210 -17.46 3.89 9.24
CA THR A 210 -16.66 4.86 8.48
C THR A 210 -17.44 5.35 7.26
N ALA A 211 -18.13 4.47 6.53
CA ALA A 211 -19.00 4.85 5.40
C ALA A 211 -20.12 5.80 5.80
N ARG A 212 -20.74 5.60 6.96
CA ARG A 212 -21.76 6.53 7.47
C ARG A 212 -21.21 7.87 7.87
N LEU A 213 -20.06 7.89 8.52
CA LEU A 213 -19.38 9.14 8.88
C LEU A 213 -18.96 9.90 7.63
N ALA A 214 -18.37 9.21 6.65
CA ALA A 214 -18.00 9.79 5.36
C ALA A 214 -19.24 10.35 4.63
N GLY A 215 -20.32 9.59 4.51
CA GLY A 215 -21.55 10.05 3.87
C GLY A 215 -22.26 11.18 4.63
N ALA A 216 -22.15 11.25 5.95
CA ALA A 216 -22.63 12.39 6.73
C ALA A 216 -21.78 13.64 6.49
N LEU A 217 -20.45 13.50 6.45
CA LEU A 217 -19.53 14.60 6.14
C LEU A 217 -19.76 15.16 4.75
N GLU A 218 -19.94 14.33 3.71
CA GLU A 218 -20.26 14.77 2.36
C GLU A 218 -21.57 15.59 2.29
N ARG A 219 -22.56 15.24 3.10
CA ARG A 219 -23.85 15.96 3.15
C ARG A 219 -23.76 17.28 3.89
N LEU A 220 -23.03 17.31 5.01
CA LEU A 220 -22.97 18.45 5.94
C LEU A 220 -21.90 19.48 5.55
N VAL A 221 -20.85 19.06 4.88
CA VAL A 221 -19.70 19.90 4.50
C VAL A 221 -19.54 19.89 3.00
N PRO A 222 -20.07 20.91 2.28
CA PRO A 222 -20.03 20.97 0.81
C PRO A 222 -18.62 20.82 0.23
N ALA A 223 -17.60 21.36 0.89
CA ALA A 223 -16.20 21.27 0.47
C ALA A 223 -15.64 19.82 0.48
N LEU A 224 -16.27 18.89 1.20
CA LEU A 224 -15.88 17.48 1.23
C LEU A 224 -16.62 16.61 0.21
N ARG A 225 -17.58 17.17 -0.55
CA ARG A 225 -18.25 16.42 -1.61
C ARG A 225 -17.33 16.07 -2.78
N GLU A 226 -16.32 16.89 -3.00
CA GLU A 226 -15.37 16.73 -4.12
C GLU A 226 -14.28 15.70 -3.85
N PRO A 227 -13.66 15.64 -2.63
CA PRO A 227 -12.74 14.54 -2.28
C PRO A 227 -13.43 13.18 -2.21
N HIS A 228 -14.76 13.13 -2.21
CA HIS A 228 -15.58 11.93 -2.18
C HIS A 228 -15.12 10.89 -1.13
N PRO A 229 -15.11 11.26 0.17
CA PRO A 229 -14.62 10.39 1.23
C PRO A 229 -15.32 9.03 1.30
N LEU A 230 -16.56 8.92 0.84
CA LEU A 230 -17.26 7.64 0.78
C LEU A 230 -16.64 6.68 -0.24
N GLY A 231 -16.22 7.17 -1.40
CA GLY A 231 -15.49 6.37 -2.39
C GLY A 231 -14.13 5.90 -1.85
N PHE A 232 -13.47 6.72 -1.05
CA PHE A 232 -12.23 6.34 -0.38
C PHE A 232 -12.44 5.21 0.64
N VAL A 233 -13.54 5.25 1.38
CA VAL A 233 -13.93 4.18 2.33
C VAL A 233 -14.24 2.88 1.59
N GLU A 234 -14.93 2.94 0.47
CA GLU A 234 -15.21 1.76 -0.35
C GLU A 234 -13.91 1.12 -0.84
N LEU A 235 -13.01 1.93 -1.35
CA LEU A 235 -11.71 1.50 -1.83
C LEU A 235 -10.86 0.86 -0.72
N ALA A 236 -10.72 1.54 0.42
CA ALA A 236 -9.98 1.02 1.57
C ALA A 236 -10.61 -0.30 2.08
N THR A 237 -11.95 -0.39 2.09
CA THR A 237 -12.67 -1.60 2.49
C THR A 237 -12.37 -2.76 1.55
N ARG A 238 -12.38 -2.51 0.24
CA ARG A 238 -12.01 -3.51 -0.78
C ARG A 238 -10.60 -4.02 -0.55
N GLN A 239 -9.63 -3.13 -0.45
CA GLN A 239 -8.23 -3.48 -0.21
C GLN A 239 -8.07 -4.33 1.06
N MET A 240 -8.70 -3.92 2.16
CA MET A 240 -8.65 -4.68 3.41
C MET A 240 -9.28 -6.08 3.29
N LEU A 241 -10.36 -6.23 2.52
CA LEU A 241 -10.99 -7.54 2.28
C LEU A 241 -10.09 -8.45 1.43
N GLU A 242 -9.39 -7.91 0.44
CA GLU A 242 -8.41 -8.62 -0.37
C GLU A 242 -7.22 -9.08 0.48
N GLU A 243 -6.65 -8.21 1.30
CA GLU A 243 -5.57 -8.53 2.24
C GLU A 243 -5.97 -9.53 3.33
N ALA A 244 -7.26 -9.60 3.66
CA ALA A 244 -7.75 -10.54 4.65
C ALA A 244 -7.72 -12.00 4.18
N ASP A 245 -7.63 -12.27 2.88
CA ASP A 245 -7.46 -13.61 2.33
C ASP A 245 -5.99 -13.85 1.96
N LEU A 246 -5.27 -14.64 2.76
CA LEU A 246 -3.83 -14.87 2.57
C LEU A 246 -3.48 -15.69 1.31
N ARG A 247 -4.47 -16.23 0.57
CA ARG A 247 -4.23 -16.80 -0.77
C ARG A 247 -3.86 -15.71 -1.77
N ASN A 248 -4.42 -14.48 -1.62
CA ASN A 248 -3.99 -13.32 -2.41
C ASN A 248 -2.50 -13.04 -2.20
N GLU A 249 -2.01 -13.13 -0.97
CA GLU A 249 -0.57 -12.95 -0.71
C GLU A 249 0.27 -14.00 -1.43
N ALA A 250 -0.17 -15.27 -1.46
CA ALA A 250 0.54 -16.32 -2.18
C ALA A 250 0.60 -16.04 -3.69
N LEU A 251 -0.54 -15.69 -4.32
CA LEU A 251 -0.59 -15.33 -5.74
C LEU A 251 0.26 -14.10 -6.05
N ASN A 252 0.14 -13.06 -5.25
CA ASN A 252 0.89 -11.82 -5.41
C ASN A 252 2.41 -12.07 -5.28
N THR A 253 2.81 -12.95 -4.35
CA THR A 253 4.21 -13.35 -4.17
C THR A 253 4.75 -14.03 -5.42
N VAL A 254 3.98 -14.95 -6.01
CA VAL A 254 4.36 -15.61 -7.28
C VAL A 254 4.43 -14.58 -8.40
N ALA A 255 3.46 -13.68 -8.52
CA ALA A 255 3.44 -12.67 -9.58
C ALA A 255 4.67 -11.75 -9.52
N LEU A 256 5.04 -11.29 -8.31
CA LEU A 256 6.24 -10.47 -8.10
C LEU A 256 7.51 -11.25 -8.43
N ALA A 257 7.62 -12.49 -7.99
CA ALA A 257 8.80 -13.32 -8.24
C ALA A 257 9.01 -13.59 -9.73
N LEU A 258 7.94 -13.90 -10.47
CA LEU A 258 8.03 -14.06 -11.91
C LEU A 258 8.43 -12.78 -12.64
N ALA A 259 8.01 -11.61 -12.13
CA ALA A 259 8.49 -10.32 -12.66
C ALA A 259 9.98 -10.11 -12.36
N VAL A 260 10.44 -10.41 -11.14
CA VAL A 260 11.86 -10.34 -10.74
C VAL A 260 12.72 -11.25 -11.63
N GLU A 261 12.30 -12.49 -11.84
CA GLU A 261 12.99 -13.47 -12.71
C GLU A 261 13.08 -12.96 -14.15
N LYS A 262 11.94 -12.56 -14.73
CA LYS A 262 11.85 -12.12 -16.13
C LYS A 262 12.67 -10.85 -16.42
N LEU A 263 12.73 -9.94 -15.45
CA LEU A 263 13.50 -8.70 -15.55
C LEU A 263 14.98 -8.88 -15.19
N GLY A 264 15.36 -10.05 -14.67
CA GLY A 264 16.74 -10.32 -14.24
C GLY A 264 17.19 -9.48 -13.06
N ILE A 265 16.28 -9.14 -12.14
CA ILE A 265 16.59 -8.33 -10.96
C ILE A 265 17.36 -9.19 -9.95
N THR A 266 18.68 -9.10 -9.95
CA THR A 266 19.57 -9.98 -9.17
C THR A 266 19.67 -9.61 -7.69
N GLY A 267 19.29 -8.40 -7.30
CA GLY A 267 19.40 -7.92 -5.91
C GLY A 267 18.24 -8.31 -5.00
N ILE A 268 17.24 -9.04 -5.50
CA ILE A 268 16.01 -9.39 -4.79
C ILE A 268 15.85 -10.90 -4.71
N GLU A 269 15.45 -11.39 -3.54
CA GLU A 269 14.96 -12.73 -3.30
C GLU A 269 13.50 -12.66 -2.82
N VAL A 270 12.60 -13.37 -3.50
CA VAL A 270 11.19 -13.47 -3.12
C VAL A 270 10.94 -14.89 -2.63
N PRO A 271 10.59 -15.10 -1.34
CA PRO A 271 10.34 -16.43 -0.79
C PRO A 271 9.10 -17.05 -1.42
N ARG A 272 9.21 -18.32 -1.85
CA ARG A 272 8.13 -19.03 -2.55
C ARG A 272 7.04 -19.48 -1.58
N PRO A 273 5.77 -19.40 -1.94
CA PRO A 273 4.71 -20.06 -1.18
C PRO A 273 4.82 -21.57 -1.30
N ILE A 274 4.57 -22.26 -0.18
CA ILE A 274 4.60 -23.73 -0.15
C ILE A 274 3.30 -24.28 -0.72
N PRO A 275 3.33 -25.13 -1.76
CA PRO A 275 2.16 -25.75 -2.35
C PRO A 275 1.28 -26.45 -1.31
N GLY A 276 -0.04 -26.25 -1.38
CA GLY A 276 -0.99 -26.81 -0.43
C GLY A 276 -1.06 -26.11 0.93
N LEU A 277 -0.15 -25.15 1.22
CA LEU A 277 -0.13 -24.42 2.49
C LEU A 277 -0.44 -22.93 2.32
N ALA A 278 -1.29 -22.57 1.37
CA ALA A 278 -1.88 -21.23 1.25
C ALA A 278 -3.41 -21.33 1.37
N LEU A 279 -3.93 -20.87 2.48
CA LEU A 279 -5.34 -20.89 2.87
C LEU A 279 -5.79 -19.49 3.29
N PRO A 280 -7.10 -19.19 3.35
CA PRO A 280 -7.58 -17.85 3.65
C PRO A 280 -7.06 -17.24 4.96
N ARG A 281 -6.71 -18.08 5.95
CA ARG A 281 -6.28 -17.62 7.30
C ARG A 281 -4.82 -17.86 7.62
N ALA A 282 -4.11 -18.60 6.79
CA ALA A 282 -2.70 -18.89 6.99
C ALA A 282 -2.02 -19.21 5.65
N VAL A 283 -0.79 -18.76 5.49
CA VAL A 283 0.07 -19.10 4.36
C VAL A 283 1.47 -19.44 4.88
N ALA A 284 2.06 -20.49 4.33
CA ALA A 284 3.45 -20.84 4.57
C ALA A 284 4.29 -20.45 3.34
N LEU A 285 5.39 -19.76 3.59
CA LEU A 285 6.40 -19.36 2.61
C LEU A 285 7.73 -20.02 2.97
N GLU A 286 8.65 -20.12 2.05
CA GLU A 286 10.03 -20.48 2.35
C GLU A 286 10.60 -19.60 3.45
N ALA A 287 11.39 -20.19 4.35
CA ALA A 287 12.10 -19.42 5.34
C ALA A 287 13.26 -18.66 4.69
N VAL A 288 13.31 -17.38 4.94
CA VAL A 288 14.43 -16.52 4.55
C VAL A 288 15.29 -16.25 5.77
N GLU A 289 16.57 -16.51 5.64
CA GLU A 289 17.56 -16.20 6.67
C GLU A 289 18.23 -14.87 6.35
N GLY A 290 17.81 -13.85 7.04
CA GLY A 290 18.34 -12.51 6.88
C GLY A 290 18.18 -11.70 8.16
N ARG A 291 18.87 -10.57 8.20
CA ARG A 291 18.76 -9.60 9.29
C ARG A 291 17.67 -8.58 8.97
N PRO A 292 16.87 -8.14 9.96
CA PRO A 292 15.84 -7.14 9.71
C PRO A 292 16.40 -5.89 9.01
N PHE A 293 15.77 -5.44 7.96
CA PHE A 293 16.19 -4.25 7.20
C PHE A 293 16.35 -3.02 8.09
N ALA A 294 15.46 -2.83 9.06
CA ALA A 294 15.50 -1.69 9.97
C ALA A 294 16.85 -1.54 10.71
N THR A 295 17.57 -2.63 10.94
CA THR A 295 18.85 -2.65 11.66
C THR A 295 20.05 -2.90 10.77
N ALA A 296 19.87 -3.44 9.58
CA ALA A 296 20.96 -3.89 8.70
C ALA A 296 21.07 -3.13 7.38
N ALA A 297 20.13 -2.22 7.07
CA ALA A 297 20.10 -1.49 5.80
C ALA A 297 21.41 -0.75 5.48
N HIS A 298 22.09 -0.19 6.51
CA HIS A 298 23.36 0.53 6.36
C HIS A 298 24.56 -0.36 5.91
N GLN A 299 24.37 -1.67 5.87
CA GLN A 299 25.38 -2.64 5.43
C GLN A 299 25.24 -3.02 3.96
N LEU A 300 24.17 -2.59 3.31
CA LEU A 300 23.94 -2.80 1.90
C LEU A 300 24.86 -1.91 1.06
N ASP A 301 25.21 -2.39 -0.11
CA ASP A 301 25.71 -1.55 -1.18
C ASP A 301 24.58 -0.61 -1.64
N PRO A 302 24.70 0.72 -1.47
CA PRO A 302 23.59 1.63 -1.71
C PRO A 302 23.10 1.62 -3.16
N GLU A 303 24.02 1.51 -4.12
CA GLU A 303 23.69 1.54 -5.54
C GLU A 303 22.94 0.26 -5.95
N LYS A 304 23.47 -0.90 -5.58
CA LYS A 304 22.84 -2.20 -5.88
C LYS A 304 21.47 -2.33 -5.23
N ALA A 305 21.34 -1.93 -3.97
CA ALA A 305 20.08 -1.99 -3.26
C ALA A 305 19.06 -1.01 -3.84
N ALA A 306 19.49 0.19 -4.25
CA ALA A 306 18.62 1.17 -4.89
C ALA A 306 18.10 0.65 -6.24
N LEU A 307 18.97 0.10 -7.08
CA LEU A 307 18.59 -0.50 -8.37
C LEU A 307 17.61 -1.67 -8.18
N ALA A 308 17.86 -2.54 -7.20
CA ALA A 308 16.98 -3.67 -6.90
C ALA A 308 15.59 -3.22 -6.44
N LEU A 309 15.51 -2.22 -5.56
CA LEU A 309 14.24 -1.66 -5.07
C LEU A 309 13.48 -0.89 -6.16
N VAL A 310 14.18 -0.12 -7.00
CA VAL A 310 13.59 0.51 -8.19
C VAL A 310 13.07 -0.54 -9.16
N GLY A 311 13.82 -1.62 -9.35
CA GLY A 311 13.44 -2.74 -10.21
C GLY A 311 12.08 -3.33 -9.85
N ILE A 312 11.86 -3.68 -8.58
CA ILE A 312 10.57 -4.27 -8.12
C ILE A 312 9.43 -3.28 -7.95
N THR A 313 9.72 -1.97 -8.00
CA THR A 313 8.71 -0.94 -7.81
C THR A 313 8.35 -0.26 -9.14
N VAL A 314 9.34 0.25 -9.85
CA VAL A 314 9.12 1.08 -11.05
C VAL A 314 9.24 0.24 -12.32
N GLU A 315 10.34 -0.48 -12.49
CA GLU A 315 10.57 -1.26 -13.71
C GLU A 315 9.54 -2.37 -13.86
N ALA A 316 9.28 -3.14 -12.80
CA ALA A 316 8.27 -4.19 -12.80
C ALA A 316 6.86 -3.65 -13.09
N ALA A 317 6.52 -2.44 -12.59
CA ALA A 317 5.25 -1.78 -12.91
C ALA A 317 5.14 -1.44 -14.41
N LEU A 318 6.18 -0.87 -14.99
CA LEU A 318 6.17 -0.39 -16.38
C LEU A 318 6.31 -1.52 -17.39
N VAL A 319 7.09 -2.56 -17.09
CA VAL A 319 7.38 -3.67 -18.03
C VAL A 319 6.39 -4.82 -17.86
N GLU A 320 6.16 -5.27 -16.62
CA GLU A 320 5.32 -6.44 -16.33
C GLU A 320 3.91 -6.06 -15.84
N GLY A 321 3.68 -4.79 -15.53
CA GLY A 321 2.41 -4.31 -15.00
C GLY A 321 2.19 -4.66 -13.53
N VAL A 322 3.19 -5.17 -12.81
CA VAL A 322 3.08 -5.55 -11.39
C VAL A 322 4.16 -4.87 -10.56
N PHE A 323 3.82 -4.49 -9.33
CA PHE A 323 4.78 -3.87 -8.41
C PHE A 323 4.38 -4.07 -6.96
N HIS A 324 5.36 -4.08 -6.06
CA HIS A 324 5.08 -4.15 -4.63
C HIS A 324 4.52 -2.82 -4.12
N ALA A 325 3.21 -2.78 -3.84
CA ALA A 325 2.51 -1.55 -3.48
C ALA A 325 2.63 -1.14 -2.01
N ASP A 326 3.17 -2.00 -1.15
CA ASP A 326 3.31 -1.78 0.30
C ASP A 326 4.71 -2.15 0.80
N LEU A 327 5.75 -1.65 0.11
CA LEU A 327 7.14 -1.95 0.44
C LEU A 327 7.59 -1.18 1.68
N ARG A 328 7.90 -1.91 2.76
CA ARG A 328 8.24 -1.35 4.08
C ARG A 328 9.43 -2.04 4.71
N PRO A 329 10.10 -1.41 5.70
CA PRO A 329 11.23 -2.05 6.41
C PRO A 329 10.92 -3.42 7.00
N GLU A 330 9.69 -3.63 7.49
CA GLU A 330 9.22 -4.91 8.05
C GLU A 330 8.91 -5.97 7.00
N HIS A 331 8.88 -5.61 5.72
CA HIS A 331 8.74 -6.52 4.58
C HIS A 331 10.08 -6.86 3.92
N LEU A 332 11.19 -6.44 4.54
CA LEU A 332 12.54 -6.59 4.00
C LEU A 332 13.49 -7.21 5.01
N ALA A 333 14.37 -8.08 4.51
CA ALA A 333 15.57 -8.49 5.25
C ALA A 333 16.81 -8.37 4.37
N VAL A 334 17.93 -8.13 5.01
CA VAL A 334 19.26 -8.12 4.40
C VAL A 334 19.86 -9.51 4.52
N LEU A 335 20.11 -10.16 3.41
CA LEU A 335 20.75 -11.46 3.32
C LEU A 335 22.26 -11.35 3.52
N ASP A 336 22.91 -12.46 3.86
CA ASP A 336 24.37 -12.48 4.10
C ASP A 336 25.19 -12.20 2.84
N ASP A 337 24.62 -12.44 1.65
CA ASP A 337 25.23 -12.13 0.35
C ASP A 337 24.99 -10.67 -0.12
N GLY A 338 24.29 -9.87 0.68
CA GLY A 338 23.99 -8.46 0.38
C GLY A 338 22.74 -8.25 -0.48
N ARG A 339 21.99 -9.32 -0.84
CA ARG A 339 20.68 -9.17 -1.48
C ARG A 339 19.60 -8.80 -0.46
N LEU A 340 18.46 -8.39 -0.96
CA LEU A 340 17.25 -8.13 -0.17
C LEU A 340 16.25 -9.25 -0.35
N ALA A 341 15.83 -9.86 0.74
CA ALA A 341 14.62 -10.69 0.72
C ALA A 341 13.39 -9.80 0.89
N VAL A 342 12.35 -10.04 0.08
CA VAL A 342 11.10 -9.25 0.02
C VAL A 342 9.91 -10.15 0.23
N TRP A 343 9.07 -9.81 1.20
CA TRP A 343 7.80 -10.48 1.48
C TRP A 343 6.70 -9.46 1.79
N GLY A 344 5.52 -9.92 2.25
CA GLY A 344 4.41 -9.03 2.58
C GLY A 344 3.68 -8.54 1.34
N CYS A 345 3.59 -9.39 0.32
CA CYS A 345 2.88 -9.11 -0.94
C CYS A 345 1.35 -9.10 -0.79
N GLY A 346 0.81 -8.81 0.41
CA GLY A 346 -0.64 -8.72 0.64
C GLY A 346 -1.31 -7.71 -0.29
N THR A 347 -0.61 -6.61 -0.59
CA THR A 347 -1.05 -5.62 -1.59
C THR A 347 -0.03 -5.58 -2.73
N LEU A 348 -0.41 -6.09 -3.88
CA LEU A 348 0.34 -5.94 -5.14
C LEU A 348 -0.39 -4.92 -6.02
N GLY A 349 0.32 -3.96 -6.56
CA GLY A 349 -0.21 -3.09 -7.60
C GLY A 349 -0.18 -3.80 -8.95
N CYS A 350 -1.30 -3.75 -9.67
CA CYS A 350 -1.40 -4.37 -10.99
C CYS A 350 -1.94 -3.32 -11.97
N PHE A 351 -1.12 -2.91 -12.91
CA PHE A 351 -1.54 -2.04 -14.02
C PHE A 351 -2.28 -2.84 -15.08
N THR A 352 -3.44 -2.35 -15.49
CA THR A 352 -4.02 -2.81 -16.75
C THR A 352 -3.14 -2.40 -17.93
N PRO A 353 -3.26 -3.02 -19.10
CA PRO A 353 -2.53 -2.57 -20.28
C PRO A 353 -2.71 -1.09 -20.60
N GLU A 354 -3.93 -0.55 -20.42
CA GLU A 354 -4.26 0.86 -20.60
C GLU A 354 -3.58 1.75 -19.57
N THR A 355 -3.67 1.38 -18.28
CA THR A 355 -3.03 2.11 -17.17
C THR A 355 -1.51 2.12 -17.35
N ARG A 356 -0.92 1.00 -17.79
CA ARG A 356 0.53 0.89 -18.05
C ARG A 356 0.96 1.81 -19.18
N ARG A 357 0.24 1.83 -20.32
CA ARG A 357 0.48 2.77 -21.41
C ARG A 357 0.35 4.22 -20.95
N GLY A 358 -0.72 4.52 -20.20
CA GLY A 358 -0.92 5.84 -19.62
C GLY A 358 0.21 6.26 -18.67
N ALA A 359 0.65 5.37 -17.78
CA ALA A 359 1.76 5.66 -16.88
C ALA A 359 3.06 5.95 -17.63
N LEU A 360 3.37 5.16 -18.66
CA LEU A 360 4.54 5.36 -19.49
C LEU A 360 4.49 6.69 -20.26
N LYS A 361 3.36 6.98 -20.93
CA LYS A 361 3.14 8.26 -21.63
C LYS A 361 3.25 9.44 -20.66
N TYR A 362 2.68 9.32 -19.47
CA TYR A 362 2.79 10.35 -18.43
C TYR A 362 4.24 10.64 -18.04
N LEU A 363 5.04 9.59 -17.79
CA LEU A 363 6.45 9.74 -17.44
C LEU A 363 7.26 10.39 -18.58
N MET A 364 7.01 10.00 -19.81
CA MET A 364 7.65 10.63 -20.98
C MET A 364 7.27 12.10 -21.08
N GLY A 365 6.00 12.46 -20.87
CA GLY A 365 5.53 13.84 -20.83
C GLY A 365 6.14 14.66 -19.70
N VAL A 366 6.40 14.04 -18.53
CA VAL A 366 7.12 14.70 -17.42
C VAL A 366 8.55 15.02 -17.82
N LEU A 367 9.26 14.09 -18.46
CA LEU A 367 10.67 14.29 -18.85
C LEU A 367 10.84 15.30 -19.99
N SER A 368 9.89 15.35 -20.93
CA SER A 368 9.92 16.28 -22.06
C SER A 368 9.29 17.65 -21.76
N GLY A 369 8.57 17.79 -20.63
CA GLY A 369 7.78 18.99 -20.32
C GLY A 369 6.50 19.11 -21.15
N ASP A 370 6.02 18.00 -21.72
CA ASP A 370 4.78 17.97 -22.48
C ASP A 370 3.58 17.78 -21.54
N PHE A 371 3.03 18.88 -21.04
CA PHE A 371 1.87 18.87 -20.15
C PHE A 371 0.59 18.42 -20.85
N ALA A 372 0.44 18.66 -22.15
CA ALA A 372 -0.70 18.16 -22.92
C ALA A 372 -0.66 16.62 -23.01
N GLY A 373 0.49 16.06 -23.35
CA GLY A 373 0.72 14.61 -23.33
C GLY A 373 0.52 13.98 -21.96
N GLN A 374 0.88 14.66 -20.87
CA GLN A 374 0.59 14.20 -19.49
C GLN A 374 -0.93 14.11 -19.25
N VAL A 375 -1.72 15.09 -19.68
CA VAL A 375 -3.18 15.07 -19.51
C VAL A 375 -3.82 14.01 -20.40
N GLU A 376 -3.35 13.82 -21.64
CA GLU A 376 -3.77 12.70 -22.49
C GLU A 376 -3.49 11.33 -21.82
N ALA A 377 -2.34 11.17 -21.21
CA ALA A 377 -1.98 9.97 -20.45
C ALA A 377 -2.94 9.71 -19.28
N MET A 378 -3.35 10.78 -18.58
CA MET A 378 -4.36 10.70 -17.53
C MET A 378 -5.75 10.33 -18.09
N GLN A 379 -6.10 10.78 -19.29
CA GLN A 379 -7.34 10.37 -19.97
C GLN A 379 -7.31 8.90 -20.37
N LEU A 380 -6.19 8.42 -20.91
CA LEU A 380 -5.98 7.00 -21.25
C LEU A 380 -6.15 6.08 -20.04
N SER A 381 -5.67 6.50 -18.89
CA SER A 381 -5.82 5.75 -17.63
C SER A 381 -7.20 5.90 -16.98
N GLY A 382 -8.12 6.68 -17.56
CA GLY A 382 -9.45 6.94 -17.00
C GLY A 382 -9.48 7.88 -15.80
N ALA A 383 -8.38 8.58 -15.53
CA ALA A 383 -8.26 9.50 -14.40
C ALA A 383 -9.03 10.81 -14.56
N VAL A 384 -9.35 11.21 -15.81
CA VAL A 384 -10.05 12.47 -16.14
C VAL A 384 -11.53 12.21 -16.35
N PRO A 385 -12.43 12.65 -15.44
CA PRO A 385 -13.86 12.51 -15.60
C PRO A 385 -14.40 13.32 -16.78
N GLU A 386 -15.58 12.94 -17.28
CA GLU A 386 -16.31 13.75 -18.28
C GLU A 386 -16.60 15.16 -17.75
N GLY A 387 -16.43 16.16 -18.62
CA GLY A 387 -16.73 17.56 -18.31
C GLY A 387 -15.61 18.33 -17.61
N VAL A 388 -14.43 17.74 -17.44
CA VAL A 388 -13.24 18.48 -16.98
C VAL A 388 -12.74 19.38 -18.09
N ASP A 389 -12.45 20.65 -17.75
CA ASP A 389 -11.79 21.60 -18.64
C ASP A 389 -10.31 21.23 -18.79
N VAL A 390 -10.03 20.45 -19.84
CA VAL A 390 -8.70 19.92 -20.14
C VAL A 390 -7.70 21.03 -20.44
N ALA A 391 -8.12 22.08 -21.15
CA ALA A 391 -7.24 23.20 -21.48
C ALA A 391 -6.77 23.92 -20.20
N ARG A 392 -7.71 24.20 -19.30
CA ARG A 392 -7.40 24.81 -18.02
C ARG A 392 -6.54 23.90 -17.11
N LEU A 393 -6.73 22.59 -17.16
CA LEU A 393 -5.89 21.62 -16.43
C LEU A 393 -4.45 21.68 -16.94
N VAL A 394 -4.24 21.71 -18.26
CA VAL A 394 -2.91 21.85 -18.89
C VAL A 394 -2.27 23.16 -18.46
N ASP A 395 -3.02 24.29 -18.53
CA ASP A 395 -2.52 25.61 -18.12
C ASP A 395 -2.09 25.63 -16.66
N ASP A 396 -2.90 25.07 -15.74
CA ASP A 396 -2.57 25.01 -14.31
C ASP A 396 -1.33 24.16 -14.04
N LEU A 397 -1.16 23.03 -14.72
CA LEU A 397 0.04 22.18 -14.62
C LEU A 397 1.28 22.92 -15.14
N GLN A 398 1.14 23.56 -16.32
CA GLN A 398 2.24 24.29 -16.96
C GLN A 398 2.68 25.52 -16.17
N ALA A 399 1.74 26.19 -15.50
CA ALA A 399 2.02 27.36 -14.67
C ALA A 399 2.70 27.01 -13.34
N THR A 400 2.83 25.72 -13.00
CA THR A 400 3.37 25.27 -11.72
C THR A 400 4.88 25.07 -11.80
N PRO A 401 5.69 25.90 -11.12
CA PRO A 401 7.17 25.85 -11.26
C PRO A 401 7.79 24.52 -10.82
N GLY A 402 7.22 23.87 -9.79
CA GLY A 402 7.73 22.59 -9.26
C GLY A 402 7.54 21.40 -10.20
N LEU A 403 6.69 21.55 -11.22
CA LEU A 403 6.44 20.50 -12.24
C LEU A 403 7.28 20.66 -13.50
N GLN A 404 8.06 21.73 -13.59
CA GLN A 404 8.95 21.89 -14.74
C GLN A 404 10.07 20.85 -14.71
N PRO A 405 10.44 20.23 -15.87
CA PRO A 405 11.46 19.17 -15.92
C PRO A 405 12.77 19.57 -15.26
N MET A 406 13.23 20.80 -15.50
CA MET A 406 14.46 21.30 -14.90
C MET A 406 14.35 21.41 -13.36
N ALA A 407 13.21 21.81 -12.82
CA ALA A 407 13.00 21.90 -11.37
C ALA A 407 12.97 20.50 -10.72
N MET A 408 12.35 19.53 -11.41
CA MET A 408 12.29 18.14 -10.92
C MET A 408 13.66 17.44 -10.99
N LEU A 409 14.43 17.65 -12.04
CA LEU A 409 15.71 16.95 -12.27
C LEU A 409 16.90 17.65 -11.58
N SER A 410 16.95 19.00 -11.57
CA SER A 410 18.09 19.75 -11.03
C SER A 410 17.91 20.17 -9.56
N GLY A 411 16.69 20.21 -9.08
CA GLY A 411 16.35 20.60 -7.70
C GLY A 411 16.56 19.52 -6.64
N GLY A 412 17.03 18.34 -7.06
CA GLY A 412 17.20 17.19 -6.19
C GLY A 412 15.90 16.54 -5.74
N GLN A 413 16.01 15.52 -4.90
CA GLN A 413 14.92 14.67 -4.45
C GLN A 413 13.78 15.43 -3.77
N GLU A 414 14.08 16.46 -2.96
CA GLU A 414 13.04 17.27 -2.29
C GLU A 414 12.21 18.09 -3.26
N SER A 415 12.85 18.64 -4.29
CA SER A 415 12.15 19.41 -5.34
C SER A 415 11.22 18.52 -6.16
N ALA A 416 11.68 17.33 -6.55
CA ALA A 416 10.84 16.35 -7.26
C ALA A 416 9.61 15.93 -6.42
N MET A 417 9.80 15.70 -5.13
CA MET A 417 8.72 15.37 -4.21
C MET A 417 7.75 16.54 -3.98
N ALA A 418 8.25 17.78 -3.96
CA ALA A 418 7.40 18.97 -3.92
C ALA A 418 6.56 19.09 -5.19
N GLY A 419 7.16 18.86 -6.37
CA GLY A 419 6.44 18.84 -7.64
C GLY A 419 5.31 17.80 -7.67
N ILE A 420 5.56 16.57 -7.20
CA ILE A 420 4.53 15.54 -7.10
C ILE A 420 3.38 16.00 -6.18
N ARG A 421 3.67 16.62 -5.04
CA ARG A 421 2.65 17.15 -4.14
C ARG A 421 1.81 18.26 -4.80
N GLU A 422 2.45 19.16 -5.52
CA GLU A 422 1.78 20.22 -6.27
C GLU A 422 0.86 19.63 -7.35
N ALA A 423 1.34 18.63 -8.10
CA ALA A 423 0.53 17.90 -9.07
C ALA A 423 -0.73 17.32 -8.41
N VAL A 424 -0.60 16.62 -7.29
CA VAL A 424 -1.74 16.03 -6.58
C VAL A 424 -2.75 17.11 -6.18
N VAL A 425 -2.32 18.28 -5.70
CA VAL A 425 -3.23 19.39 -5.37
C VAL A 425 -3.99 19.89 -6.59
N ILE A 426 -3.32 20.00 -7.74
CA ILE A 426 -3.96 20.40 -9.02
C ILE A 426 -4.97 19.34 -9.45
N LEU A 427 -4.59 18.05 -9.41
CA LEU A 427 -5.47 16.94 -9.76
C LEU A 427 -6.75 16.94 -8.91
N LEU A 428 -6.62 17.14 -7.61
CA LEU A 428 -7.76 17.27 -6.69
C LEU A 428 -8.64 18.48 -7.02
N ARG A 429 -8.04 19.66 -7.34
CA ARG A 429 -8.76 20.88 -7.71
C ARG A 429 -9.60 20.68 -8.98
N HIS A 430 -9.08 19.94 -9.94
CA HIS A 430 -9.76 19.59 -11.19
C HIS A 430 -10.63 18.32 -11.08
N ARG A 431 -10.80 17.76 -9.86
CA ARG A 431 -11.65 16.59 -9.56
C ARG A 431 -11.25 15.33 -10.31
N LEU A 432 -9.96 15.18 -10.62
CA LEU A 432 -9.47 13.97 -11.23
C LEU A 432 -9.64 12.76 -10.28
N ARG A 433 -9.90 11.61 -10.88
CA ARG A 433 -10.12 10.34 -10.17
C ARG A 433 -9.15 9.28 -10.69
N PRO A 434 -7.86 9.36 -10.29
CA PRO A 434 -6.92 8.36 -10.75
C PRO A 434 -7.37 6.96 -10.33
N PRO A 435 -7.17 5.94 -11.18
CA PRO A 435 -7.36 4.55 -10.81
C PRO A 435 -6.55 4.20 -9.55
N ILE A 436 -7.06 3.24 -8.78
CA ILE A 436 -6.43 2.85 -7.50
C ILE A 436 -4.98 2.42 -7.68
N GLU A 437 -4.67 1.70 -8.74
CA GLU A 437 -3.33 1.24 -9.06
C GLU A 437 -2.33 2.39 -9.27
N ILE A 438 -2.79 3.53 -9.82
CA ILE A 438 -1.97 4.75 -9.91
C ILE A 438 -1.72 5.34 -8.53
N VAL A 439 -2.75 5.37 -7.66
CA VAL A 439 -2.59 5.85 -6.28
C VAL A 439 -1.61 4.97 -5.51
N LEU A 440 -1.72 3.65 -5.64
CA LEU A 440 -0.80 2.68 -5.06
C LEU A 440 0.62 2.84 -5.59
N PHE A 441 0.77 3.10 -6.89
CA PHE A 441 2.08 3.34 -7.51
C PHE A 441 2.75 4.61 -6.98
N VAL A 442 2.02 5.71 -6.91
CA VAL A 442 2.53 6.96 -6.32
C VAL A 442 2.94 6.74 -4.87
N ARG A 443 2.12 6.03 -4.07
CA ARG A 443 2.46 5.66 -2.69
C ARG A 443 3.75 4.83 -2.62
N SER A 444 3.93 3.87 -3.53
CA SER A 444 5.12 3.03 -3.55
C SER A 444 6.40 3.84 -3.84
N ILE A 445 6.32 4.91 -4.64
CA ILE A 445 7.45 5.83 -4.86
C ILE A 445 7.84 6.57 -3.57
N PHE A 446 6.85 7.01 -2.76
CA PHE A 446 7.16 7.63 -1.46
C PHE A 446 7.79 6.63 -0.48
N SER A 447 7.28 5.39 -0.45
CA SER A 447 7.87 4.31 0.36
C SER A 447 9.30 3.99 -0.09
N LEU A 448 9.54 3.89 -1.39
CA LEU A 448 10.87 3.67 -1.97
C LEU A 448 11.87 4.73 -1.52
N ARG A 449 11.50 6.01 -1.59
CA ARG A 449 12.35 7.11 -1.08
C ARG A 449 12.72 6.90 0.39
N THR A 450 11.74 6.54 1.23
CA THR A 450 11.96 6.33 2.67
C THR A 450 12.92 5.17 2.92
N LEU A 451 12.84 4.11 2.12
CA LEU A 451 13.77 2.97 2.21
C LEU A 451 15.18 3.34 1.77
N LEU A 452 15.32 4.07 0.65
CA LEU A 452 16.62 4.54 0.17
C LEU A 452 17.33 5.43 1.20
N ALA A 453 16.61 6.34 1.83
CA ALA A 453 17.16 7.20 2.88
C ALA A 453 17.64 6.40 4.13
N ARG A 454 17.14 5.19 4.36
CA ARG A 454 17.63 4.30 5.43
C ARG A 454 18.87 3.50 5.02
N ILE A 455 19.07 3.26 3.74
CA ILE A 455 20.27 2.60 3.21
C ILE A 455 21.43 3.58 3.26
N SER A 456 21.24 4.76 2.68
CA SER A 456 22.22 5.86 2.71
C SER A 456 21.49 7.21 2.65
N PRO A 457 21.89 8.19 3.47
CA PRO A 457 21.37 9.56 3.35
C PRO A 457 21.69 10.21 1.97
N GLU A 458 22.72 9.70 1.30
CA GLU A 458 23.18 10.17 -0.02
C GLU A 458 22.50 9.42 -1.18
N ALA A 459 21.70 8.39 -0.90
CA ALA A 459 21.00 7.63 -1.93
C ALA A 459 19.97 8.53 -2.63
N ASP A 460 20.22 8.79 -3.91
CA ASP A 460 19.35 9.63 -4.74
C ASP A 460 18.40 8.76 -5.57
N LEU A 461 17.10 8.94 -5.33
CA LEU A 461 16.05 8.25 -6.08
C LEU A 461 16.12 8.57 -7.58
N LEU A 462 16.42 9.83 -7.95
CA LEU A 462 16.51 10.21 -9.36
C LEU A 462 17.67 9.48 -10.05
N HIS A 463 18.82 9.38 -9.38
CA HIS A 463 19.96 8.62 -9.90
C HIS A 463 19.59 7.13 -10.08
N ALA A 464 18.95 6.54 -9.10
CA ALA A 464 18.51 5.14 -9.15
C ALA A 464 17.45 4.86 -10.24
N LEU A 465 16.65 5.87 -10.62
CA LEU A 465 15.66 5.78 -11.69
C LEU A 465 16.29 5.91 -13.11
N MET A 466 17.50 6.45 -13.24
CA MET A 466 18.09 6.73 -14.55
C MET A 466 18.15 5.52 -15.50
N PRO A 467 18.48 4.29 -15.07
CA PRO A 467 18.44 3.12 -15.94
C PRO A 467 17.05 2.84 -16.51
N VAL A 468 16.01 3.04 -15.72
CA VAL A 468 14.61 2.88 -16.18
C VAL A 468 14.24 4.00 -17.15
N VAL A 469 14.61 5.25 -16.82
CA VAL A 469 14.38 6.43 -17.68
C VAL A 469 15.00 6.25 -19.06
N GLN A 470 16.21 5.72 -19.15
CA GLN A 470 16.90 5.46 -20.41
C GLN A 470 16.18 4.42 -21.28
N ARG A 471 15.43 3.50 -20.69
CA ARG A 471 14.65 2.47 -21.38
C ARG A 471 13.23 2.91 -21.77
N LEU A 472 12.74 4.06 -21.28
CA LEU A 472 11.38 4.51 -21.56
C LEU A 472 11.05 4.60 -23.07
N PRO A 473 11.94 5.09 -23.96
CA PRO A 473 11.66 5.12 -25.39
C PRO A 473 11.45 3.73 -26.00
N ASP A 474 12.27 2.76 -25.59
CA ASP A 474 12.16 1.37 -26.07
C ASP A 474 10.85 0.74 -25.57
N LEU A 475 10.53 0.94 -24.30
CA LEU A 475 9.27 0.47 -23.69
C LEU A 475 8.04 1.12 -24.36
N ALA A 476 8.15 2.41 -24.76
CA ALA A 476 7.07 3.09 -25.46
C ALA A 476 6.83 2.45 -26.84
N GLN A 477 7.90 2.10 -27.53
CA GLN A 477 7.79 1.38 -28.82
C GLN A 477 7.21 -0.03 -28.65
N GLU A 478 7.65 -0.78 -27.63
CA GLU A 478 7.13 -2.12 -27.33
C GLU A 478 5.63 -2.13 -26.99
N LEU A 479 5.14 -1.08 -26.32
CA LEU A 479 3.76 -0.94 -25.88
C LEU A 479 2.87 -0.13 -26.82
N ASP A 480 3.40 0.27 -27.99
CA ASP A 480 2.70 1.09 -28.98
C ASP A 480 2.13 2.39 -28.36
N VAL A 481 2.98 3.08 -27.61
CA VAL A 481 2.66 4.38 -26.98
C VAL A 481 3.20 5.47 -27.91
N SER A 482 2.29 6.09 -28.63
CA SER A 482 2.56 7.28 -29.49
C SER A 482 2.28 8.58 -28.76
#